data_23e46e62da0ae0ec86ff594c9f906c1e
#
_entry.id   23e46e62da0ae0ec86ff594c9f906c1e
#
_cell.length_a   1.000
_cell.length_b   1.000
_cell.length_c   1.000
_cell.angle_alpha   90.00
_cell.angle_beta   90.00
_cell.angle_gamma   90.00
#
_symmetry.space_group_name_H-M   'P 1'
#
loop_
_entity.id
_entity.type
_entity.pdbx_description
1 polymer ?
#
loop_
_entity_poly.entity_id
_entity_poly.type
_entity_poly.pdbx_seq_one_letter_code
_entity_poly.pdbx_strand_id
1 'polypeptide(L)'
;MKIKAFKGLRPVKDKAADIASLPYDVVNFEQAAEQAKGKPLSFMRVVRSEIELPEGTEPYSQAVYDHAKENFEKLVKNGHMVREDAPCMYLYRQVMGGHAQTGLVATFSAEDYDNDVIKKHEKTREAKENDRYMLTRTLRVNTGPVFLTVKDGTELDKIIENKKDSDALFDFTADDGIRHTVWKISDPSTLEKIVKIFDAIPCAYVADGHHRSASNARCARFFKAQNPGHTGDEDYNWFLSVVFPAGQLSILPYNRVVRDLAGNTKEQFLEKLGKACRLEKGAAKSPDGSKKVSMYLDGEWYGLTFENTDGLDAVSSLDVALLQDRVLAPILGIGDPRTDERIDFVGGIKGTAELEKLVDSKKFAVAFSMFPTTTDQLMAIADAGQIMPPKSTWFEPKLRSGLFVHTF
;
A
#
# COMPACT_ATOMS: atom_id res chain seq x y z
N MET A 1 -10.83 -17.04 -8.96
CA MET A 1 -10.70 -16.25 -7.72
C MET A 1 -12.08 -15.86 -7.20
N LYS A 2 -12.31 -16.03 -5.89
CA LYS A 2 -13.65 -15.85 -5.28
C LYS A 2 -13.82 -14.41 -4.78
N ILE A 3 -14.90 -13.75 -5.19
CA ILE A 3 -15.31 -12.44 -4.69
C ILE A 3 -16.80 -12.46 -4.31
N LYS A 4 -17.20 -11.50 -3.44
CA LYS A 4 -18.59 -11.39 -2.96
C LYS A 4 -19.01 -9.93 -2.86
N ALA A 5 -20.24 -9.64 -3.26
CA ALA A 5 -20.90 -8.38 -2.92
C ALA A 5 -21.20 -8.35 -1.41
N PHE A 6 -21.18 -7.20 -0.79
CA PHE A 6 -21.30 -7.05 0.65
C PHE A 6 -22.23 -5.90 1.05
N LYS A 7 -22.80 -5.97 2.24
CA LYS A 7 -23.55 -4.86 2.83
C LYS A 7 -22.58 -3.86 3.45
N GLY A 8 -21.98 -3.02 2.58
CA GLY A 8 -20.99 -2.04 2.98
C GLY A 8 -21.52 -1.03 3.99
N LEU A 9 -20.73 -0.72 5.02
CA LEU A 9 -20.92 0.46 5.83
C LEU A 9 -20.06 1.58 5.22
N ARG A 10 -20.67 2.72 4.96
CA ARG A 10 -20.01 3.85 4.29
C ARG A 10 -20.46 5.20 4.85
N PRO A 11 -19.74 6.30 4.61
CA PRO A 11 -20.21 7.62 4.94
C PRO A 11 -21.57 7.97 4.34
N VAL A 12 -22.35 8.83 4.98
CA VAL A 12 -23.40 9.57 4.29
C VAL A 12 -22.78 10.50 3.25
N LYS A 13 -23.52 10.85 2.19
CA LYS A 13 -22.97 11.46 0.97
C LYS A 13 -22.13 12.72 1.25
N ASP A 14 -22.59 13.58 2.12
CA ASP A 14 -21.98 14.86 2.48
C ASP A 14 -20.84 14.76 3.51
N LYS A 15 -20.55 13.55 4.04
CA LYS A 15 -19.50 13.30 5.03
C LYS A 15 -18.32 12.49 4.51
N ALA A 16 -18.33 12.10 3.25
CA ALA A 16 -17.28 11.26 2.69
C ALA A 16 -15.88 11.90 2.78
N ALA A 17 -15.77 13.19 2.47
CA ALA A 17 -14.50 13.92 2.55
C ALA A 17 -14.02 14.09 4.01
N ASP A 18 -14.96 14.34 4.95
CA ASP A 18 -14.64 14.53 6.37
C ASP A 18 -14.16 13.23 7.04
N ILE A 19 -14.67 12.08 6.58
CA ILE A 19 -14.38 10.76 7.16
C ILE A 19 -13.15 10.12 6.52
N ALA A 20 -13.00 10.22 5.20
CA ALA A 20 -11.91 9.56 4.47
C ALA A 20 -10.53 9.96 5.03
N SER A 21 -9.70 8.98 5.33
CA SER A 21 -8.34 9.22 5.83
C SER A 21 -7.30 8.42 5.04
N LEU A 22 -6.04 8.85 5.11
CA LEU A 22 -4.93 8.04 4.65
C LEU A 22 -4.87 6.70 5.40
N PRO A 23 -4.27 5.66 4.82
CA PRO A 23 -4.02 4.41 5.53
C PRO A 23 -3.03 4.63 6.69
N TYR A 24 -3.16 3.82 7.72
CA TYR A 24 -2.46 3.95 9.00
C TYR A 24 -0.91 3.90 8.89
N ASP A 25 -0.40 3.24 7.86
CA ASP A 25 1.01 2.88 7.66
C ASP A 25 1.82 3.89 6.84
N VAL A 26 1.17 4.92 6.29
CA VAL A 26 1.84 5.98 5.52
C VAL A 26 2.08 7.25 6.33
N VAL A 27 1.65 7.29 7.59
CA VAL A 27 1.82 8.42 8.50
C VAL A 27 2.43 7.96 9.82
N ASN A 28 3.33 8.77 10.39
CA ASN A 28 3.80 8.59 11.76
C ASN A 28 2.79 9.15 12.77
N PHE A 29 3.09 9.09 14.08
CA PHE A 29 2.19 9.54 15.14
C PHE A 29 1.84 11.04 15.01
N GLU A 30 2.85 11.88 14.86
CA GLU A 30 2.70 13.34 14.77
C GLU A 30 1.91 13.73 13.52
N GLN A 31 2.18 13.09 12.40
CA GLN A 31 1.46 13.31 11.14
C GLN A 31 -0.01 12.87 11.24
N ALA A 32 -0.28 11.73 11.90
CA ALA A 32 -1.64 11.26 12.13
C ALA A 32 -2.43 12.21 13.04
N ALA A 33 -1.80 12.69 14.11
CA ALA A 33 -2.40 13.68 15.02
C ALA A 33 -2.70 15.02 14.32
N GLU A 34 -1.77 15.51 13.50
CA GLU A 34 -1.98 16.76 12.74
C GLU A 34 -3.08 16.60 11.69
N GLN A 35 -3.15 15.45 10.98
CA GLN A 35 -4.23 15.19 10.02
C GLN A 35 -5.61 15.05 10.66
N ALA A 36 -5.68 14.58 11.90
CA ALA A 36 -6.93 14.46 12.66
C ALA A 36 -7.36 15.76 13.36
N LYS A 37 -6.43 16.72 13.50
CA LYS A 37 -6.67 17.99 14.18
C LYS A 37 -7.77 18.80 13.51
N GLY A 38 -8.78 19.21 14.30
CA GLY A 38 -9.94 19.94 13.79
C GLY A 38 -10.90 19.11 12.92
N LYS A 39 -10.64 17.79 12.74
CA LYS A 39 -11.47 16.87 11.94
C LYS A 39 -12.09 15.78 12.84
N PRO A 40 -13.20 16.07 13.54
CA PRO A 40 -13.79 15.15 14.53
C PRO A 40 -14.33 13.85 13.89
N LEU A 41 -14.63 13.85 12.61
CA LEU A 41 -15.15 12.67 11.87
C LEU A 41 -14.07 11.85 11.18
N SER A 42 -12.81 12.31 11.17
CA SER A 42 -11.72 11.63 10.46
C SER A 42 -11.56 10.17 10.91
N PHE A 43 -11.57 9.26 9.96
CA PHE A 43 -11.36 7.84 10.21
C PHE A 43 -9.93 7.53 10.71
N MET A 44 -9.01 8.52 10.64
CA MET A 44 -7.70 8.44 11.29
C MET A 44 -7.83 8.14 12.79
N ARG A 45 -8.87 8.68 13.46
CA ARG A 45 -9.18 8.42 14.88
C ARG A 45 -9.60 6.97 15.18
N VAL A 46 -9.91 6.20 14.15
CA VAL A 46 -10.22 4.77 14.23
C VAL A 46 -8.97 3.94 13.94
N VAL A 47 -8.23 4.25 12.86
CA VAL A 47 -7.09 3.44 12.43
C VAL A 47 -5.78 3.76 13.17
N ARG A 48 -5.71 4.91 13.83
CA ARG A 48 -4.60 5.44 14.66
C ARG A 48 -5.14 6.08 15.94
N SER A 49 -5.99 5.34 16.67
CA SER A 49 -6.72 5.86 17.84
C SER A 49 -5.81 6.29 18.99
N GLU A 50 -4.57 5.81 19.04
CA GLU A 50 -3.56 6.22 20.02
C GLU A 50 -3.26 7.74 20.01
N ILE A 51 -3.57 8.44 18.90
CA ILE A 51 -3.39 9.91 18.82
C ILE A 51 -4.29 10.71 19.77
N GLU A 52 -5.31 10.09 20.35
CA GLU A 52 -6.25 10.70 21.28
C GLU A 52 -6.05 10.24 22.74
N LEU A 53 -5.13 9.31 22.96
CA LEU A 53 -4.85 8.76 24.28
C LEU A 53 -3.71 9.54 24.94
N PRO A 54 -3.59 9.46 26.29
CA PRO A 54 -2.52 10.13 27.02
C PRO A 54 -1.13 9.77 26.49
N GLU A 55 -0.21 10.75 26.54
CA GLU A 55 1.19 10.54 26.19
C GLU A 55 1.78 9.37 27.00
N GLY A 56 2.55 8.51 26.33
CA GLY A 56 3.11 7.30 26.95
C GLY A 56 2.18 6.08 26.91
N THR A 57 0.99 6.18 26.33
CA THR A 57 0.15 5.00 26.10
C THR A 57 0.87 4.04 25.16
N GLU A 58 0.98 2.77 25.58
CA GLU A 58 1.59 1.72 24.76
C GLU A 58 0.82 1.55 23.44
N PRO A 59 1.45 1.74 22.26
CA PRO A 59 0.77 1.82 20.96
C PRO A 59 -0.04 0.57 20.57
N TYR A 60 0.28 -0.58 21.14
CA TYR A 60 -0.38 -1.87 20.85
C TYR A 60 -1.14 -2.44 22.04
N SER A 61 -1.51 -1.58 23.00
CA SER A 61 -2.31 -1.97 24.18
C SER A 61 -3.79 -2.17 23.81
N GLN A 62 -4.50 -2.94 24.63
CA GLN A 62 -5.94 -3.13 24.46
C GLN A 62 -6.72 -1.81 24.51
N ALA A 63 -6.26 -0.86 25.33
CA ALA A 63 -6.88 0.48 25.44
C ALA A 63 -6.94 1.22 24.08
N VAL A 64 -5.91 1.07 23.23
CA VAL A 64 -5.90 1.65 21.88
C VAL A 64 -7.01 1.05 21.02
N TYR A 65 -7.18 -0.28 21.05
CA TYR A 65 -8.20 -0.96 20.26
C TYR A 65 -9.62 -0.70 20.78
N ASP A 66 -9.79 -0.61 22.09
CA ASP A 66 -11.08 -0.27 22.70
C ASP A 66 -11.49 1.17 22.35
N HIS A 67 -10.55 2.11 22.38
CA HIS A 67 -10.79 3.49 21.96
C HIS A 67 -11.10 3.59 20.45
N ALA A 68 -10.40 2.80 19.60
CA ALA A 68 -10.72 2.69 18.18
C ALA A 68 -12.16 2.22 17.96
N LYS A 69 -12.60 1.21 18.74
CA LYS A 69 -13.97 0.69 18.71
C LYS A 69 -15.00 1.75 19.11
N GLU A 70 -14.75 2.48 20.19
CA GLU A 70 -15.61 3.58 20.63
C GLU A 70 -15.76 4.66 19.54
N ASN A 71 -14.65 5.08 18.93
CA ASN A 71 -14.66 6.08 17.86
C ASN A 71 -15.43 5.58 16.63
N PHE A 72 -15.24 4.32 16.24
CA PHE A 72 -16.00 3.71 15.14
C PHE A 72 -17.50 3.65 15.47
N GLU A 73 -17.88 3.18 16.65
CA GLU A 73 -19.28 3.10 17.08
C GLU A 73 -19.95 4.48 17.16
N LYS A 74 -19.21 5.53 17.58
CA LYS A 74 -19.70 6.93 17.57
C LYS A 74 -20.04 7.39 16.15
N LEU A 75 -19.20 7.10 15.15
CA LEU A 75 -19.49 7.44 13.74
C LEU A 75 -20.78 6.79 13.24
N VAL A 76 -21.01 5.54 13.61
CA VAL A 76 -22.23 4.79 13.22
C VAL A 76 -23.45 5.30 13.99
N LYS A 77 -23.36 5.39 15.32
CA LYS A 77 -24.49 5.78 16.19
C LYS A 77 -24.99 7.20 15.92
N ASN A 78 -24.09 8.09 15.55
CA ASN A 78 -24.43 9.48 15.21
C ASN A 78 -24.93 9.66 13.78
N GLY A 79 -25.08 8.57 13.00
CA GLY A 79 -25.61 8.60 11.64
C GLY A 79 -24.64 9.16 10.59
N HIS A 80 -23.33 9.26 10.92
CA HIS A 80 -22.32 9.69 9.94
C HIS A 80 -21.95 8.60 8.96
N MET A 81 -22.16 7.35 9.33
CA MET A 81 -22.02 6.18 8.47
C MET A 81 -23.33 5.42 8.38
N VAL A 82 -23.63 4.90 7.19
CA VAL A 82 -24.85 4.17 6.87
C VAL A 82 -24.51 2.82 6.23
N ARG A 83 -25.25 1.78 6.67
CA ARG A 83 -25.14 0.43 6.09
C ARG A 83 -26.01 0.33 4.86
N GLU A 84 -25.54 -0.35 3.84
CA GLU A 84 -26.34 -0.70 2.67
C GLU A 84 -27.42 -1.74 3.00
N ASP A 85 -28.63 -1.54 2.47
CA ASP A 85 -29.77 -2.44 2.72
C ASP A 85 -29.58 -3.82 2.06
N ALA A 86 -28.93 -3.84 0.90
CA ALA A 86 -28.65 -5.04 0.12
C ALA A 86 -27.15 -5.14 -0.22
N PRO A 87 -26.63 -6.36 -0.48
CA PRO A 87 -25.27 -6.53 -0.95
C PRO A 87 -25.03 -5.76 -2.24
N CYS A 88 -23.90 -5.07 -2.32
CA CYS A 88 -23.48 -4.31 -3.49
C CYS A 88 -21.94 -4.35 -3.64
N MET A 89 -21.46 -3.89 -4.76
CA MET A 89 -20.05 -3.58 -5.03
C MET A 89 -19.93 -2.10 -5.39
N TYR A 90 -18.69 -1.59 -5.47
CA TYR A 90 -18.48 -0.20 -5.90
C TYR A 90 -17.37 -0.13 -6.93
N LEU A 91 -17.40 0.92 -7.77
CA LEU A 91 -16.22 1.39 -8.46
C LEU A 91 -15.63 2.55 -7.68
N TYR A 92 -14.32 2.53 -7.53
CA TYR A 92 -13.56 3.58 -6.86
C TYR A 92 -12.47 4.11 -7.77
N ARG A 93 -12.63 5.38 -8.18
CA ARG A 93 -11.68 6.09 -9.02
C ARG A 93 -10.88 7.07 -8.19
N GLN A 94 -9.60 7.11 -8.45
CA GLN A 94 -8.68 8.10 -7.91
C GLN A 94 -7.98 8.82 -9.06
N VAL A 95 -7.85 10.15 -8.94
CA VAL A 95 -7.12 10.98 -9.91
C VAL A 95 -6.06 11.78 -9.16
N MET A 96 -4.79 11.56 -9.52
CA MET A 96 -3.62 12.25 -8.99
C MET A 96 -2.86 12.90 -10.15
N GLY A 97 -2.87 14.24 -10.22
CA GLY A 97 -2.34 14.93 -11.38
C GLY A 97 -3.09 14.53 -12.66
N GLY A 98 -2.37 14.12 -13.70
CA GLY A 98 -2.95 13.62 -14.96
C GLY A 98 -3.26 12.13 -14.97
N HIS A 99 -2.92 11.39 -13.91
CA HIS A 99 -3.10 9.94 -13.81
C HIS A 99 -4.42 9.57 -13.13
N ALA A 100 -5.19 8.67 -13.76
CA ALA A 100 -6.44 8.16 -13.22
C ALA A 100 -6.42 6.64 -13.15
N GLN A 101 -6.82 6.08 -12.02
CA GLN A 101 -7.03 4.63 -11.83
C GLN A 101 -8.42 4.37 -11.28
N THR A 102 -9.08 3.31 -11.76
CA THR A 102 -10.42 2.91 -11.32
C THR A 102 -10.43 1.42 -11.00
N GLY A 103 -10.80 1.07 -9.79
CA GLY A 103 -10.86 -0.31 -9.31
C GLY A 103 -12.24 -0.71 -8.83
N LEU A 104 -12.46 -2.02 -8.77
CA LEU A 104 -13.65 -2.64 -8.19
C LEU A 104 -13.44 -2.85 -6.69
N VAL A 105 -14.39 -2.37 -5.89
CA VAL A 105 -14.48 -2.61 -4.44
C VAL A 105 -15.43 -3.77 -4.19
N ALA A 106 -14.92 -4.82 -3.61
CA ALA A 106 -15.66 -6.02 -3.21
C ALA A 106 -15.01 -6.67 -1.99
N THR A 107 -15.59 -7.74 -1.49
CA THR A 107 -14.91 -8.61 -0.54
C THR A 107 -14.32 -9.82 -1.24
N PHE A 108 -13.12 -10.21 -0.82
CA PHE A 108 -12.29 -11.27 -1.41
C PHE A 108 -12.08 -12.39 -0.39
N SER A 109 -11.97 -13.62 -0.87
CA SER A 109 -11.87 -14.80 -0.01
C SER A 109 -10.54 -14.83 0.76
N ALA A 110 -10.62 -15.00 2.09
CA ALA A 110 -9.46 -15.26 2.93
C ALA A 110 -8.80 -16.62 2.60
N GLU A 111 -9.58 -17.60 2.14
CA GLU A 111 -9.08 -18.87 1.66
C GLU A 111 -8.22 -18.70 0.39
N ASP A 112 -8.62 -17.83 -0.54
CA ASP A 112 -7.83 -17.53 -1.74
C ASP A 112 -6.48 -16.88 -1.38
N TYR A 113 -6.42 -16.09 -0.30
CA TYR A 113 -5.17 -15.56 0.22
C TYR A 113 -4.29 -16.67 0.83
N ASP A 114 -4.87 -17.59 1.61
CA ASP A 114 -4.14 -18.70 2.23
C ASP A 114 -3.62 -19.70 1.17
N ASN A 115 -4.36 -19.88 0.06
CA ASN A 115 -4.02 -20.81 -1.03
C ASN A 115 -3.20 -20.15 -2.15
N ASP A 116 -2.65 -18.94 -1.96
CA ASP A 116 -1.85 -18.21 -2.95
C ASP A 116 -2.57 -17.94 -4.30
N VAL A 117 -3.90 -17.96 -4.32
CA VAL A 117 -4.70 -17.38 -5.41
C VAL A 117 -4.61 -15.86 -5.36
N ILE A 118 -4.53 -15.28 -4.14
CA ILE A 118 -4.11 -13.88 -3.93
C ILE A 118 -2.65 -13.92 -3.53
N LYS A 119 -1.78 -13.61 -4.50
CA LYS A 119 -0.32 -13.75 -4.41
C LYS A 119 0.33 -12.59 -3.66
N LYS A 120 1.43 -12.88 -3.00
CA LYS A 120 2.18 -11.99 -2.12
C LYS A 120 3.59 -11.78 -2.66
N HIS A 121 4.14 -10.59 -2.50
CA HIS A 121 5.53 -10.29 -2.87
C HIS A 121 6.33 -9.64 -1.73
N GLU A 122 5.71 -9.46 -0.55
CA GLU A 122 6.37 -8.87 0.64
C GLU A 122 6.05 -9.70 1.88
N LYS A 123 7.05 -9.89 2.75
CA LYS A 123 6.86 -10.50 4.08
C LYS A 123 6.29 -9.48 5.06
N THR A 124 5.28 -9.88 5.82
CA THR A 124 4.75 -9.06 6.92
C THR A 124 5.72 -8.98 8.09
N ARG A 125 5.67 -7.85 8.81
CA ARG A 125 6.34 -7.70 10.12
C ARG A 125 5.36 -8.14 11.19
N GLU A 126 5.78 -9.05 12.05
CA GLU A 126 4.92 -9.66 13.08
C GLU A 126 4.19 -8.63 13.95
N ALA A 127 4.90 -7.61 14.44
CA ALA A 127 4.30 -6.55 15.27
C ALA A 127 3.19 -5.79 14.53
N LYS A 128 3.38 -5.46 13.24
CA LYS A 128 2.38 -4.75 12.42
C LYS A 128 1.20 -5.65 12.05
N GLU A 129 1.45 -6.92 11.78
CA GLU A 129 0.39 -7.89 11.53
C GLU A 129 -0.45 -8.12 12.80
N ASN A 130 0.19 -8.30 13.96
CA ASN A 130 -0.49 -8.42 15.25
C ASN A 130 -1.36 -7.20 15.56
N ASP A 131 -0.84 -6.00 15.37
CA ASP A 131 -1.56 -4.75 15.54
C ASP A 131 -2.85 -4.74 14.70
N ARG A 132 -2.75 -4.99 13.40
CA ARG A 132 -3.93 -5.01 12.52
C ARG A 132 -4.89 -6.15 12.83
N TYR A 133 -4.37 -7.32 13.22
CA TYR A 133 -5.18 -8.44 13.69
C TYR A 133 -5.98 -8.07 14.94
N MET A 134 -5.37 -7.44 15.95
CA MET A 134 -6.06 -7.03 17.17
C MET A 134 -7.11 -5.97 16.88
N LEU A 135 -6.81 -4.98 16.05
CA LEU A 135 -7.79 -3.98 15.63
C LEU A 135 -8.99 -4.62 14.93
N THR A 136 -8.75 -5.42 13.88
CA THR A 136 -9.80 -6.07 13.10
C THR A 136 -10.64 -7.01 13.98
N ARG A 137 -10.00 -7.79 14.85
CA ARG A 137 -10.68 -8.68 15.78
C ARG A 137 -11.55 -7.94 16.79
N THR A 138 -11.06 -6.83 17.36
CA THR A 138 -11.78 -6.05 18.37
C THR A 138 -12.98 -5.32 17.78
N LEU A 139 -12.81 -4.71 16.61
CA LEU A 139 -13.88 -3.98 15.94
C LEU A 139 -14.83 -4.88 15.16
N ARG A 140 -14.41 -6.07 14.76
CA ARG A 140 -15.09 -6.96 13.79
C ARG A 140 -15.38 -6.26 12.47
N VAL A 141 -14.42 -5.46 12.00
CA VAL A 141 -14.53 -4.76 10.72
C VAL A 141 -13.20 -4.70 9.99
N ASN A 142 -13.25 -4.65 8.67
CA ASN A 142 -12.09 -4.27 7.86
C ASN A 142 -12.09 -2.75 7.74
N THR A 143 -11.18 -2.08 8.42
CA THR A 143 -11.11 -0.61 8.55
C THR A 143 -10.57 0.10 7.31
N GLY A 144 -9.94 -0.62 6.40
CA GLY A 144 -9.41 -0.10 5.15
C GLY A 144 -9.19 -1.20 4.14
N PRO A 145 -9.40 -0.93 2.85
CA PRO A 145 -9.29 -1.95 1.82
C PRO A 145 -7.85 -2.38 1.58
N VAL A 146 -7.67 -3.64 1.21
CA VAL A 146 -6.44 -4.14 0.60
C VAL A 146 -6.39 -3.67 -0.85
N PHE A 147 -5.23 -3.28 -1.33
CA PHE A 147 -5.01 -2.89 -2.70
C PHE A 147 -4.53 -4.11 -3.50
N LEU A 148 -5.39 -4.60 -4.38
CA LEU A 148 -5.11 -5.74 -5.26
C LEU A 148 -4.94 -5.29 -6.70
N THR A 149 -4.24 -6.09 -7.49
CA THR A 149 -4.18 -5.94 -8.94
C THR A 149 -4.35 -7.27 -9.66
N VAL A 150 -4.86 -7.20 -10.88
CA VAL A 150 -4.99 -8.33 -11.81
C VAL A 150 -4.35 -7.96 -13.15
N LYS A 151 -3.97 -8.95 -13.94
CA LYS A 151 -3.48 -8.72 -15.31
C LYS A 151 -4.55 -7.97 -16.13
N ASP A 152 -4.10 -7.15 -17.06
CA ASP A 152 -4.98 -6.39 -17.97
C ASP A 152 -5.76 -7.28 -18.92
N GLY A 153 -6.73 -6.67 -19.62
CA GLY A 153 -7.51 -7.34 -20.67
C GLY A 153 -8.68 -8.16 -20.13
N THR A 154 -9.14 -7.88 -18.93
CA THR A 154 -10.33 -8.51 -18.37
C THR A 154 -11.62 -7.81 -18.83
N GLU A 155 -12.77 -8.52 -18.78
CA GLU A 155 -14.08 -7.90 -19.01
C GLU A 155 -14.46 -6.84 -17.96
N LEU A 156 -13.68 -6.74 -16.87
CA LEU A 156 -13.85 -5.73 -15.84
C LEU A 156 -13.71 -4.31 -16.41
N ASP A 157 -12.79 -4.12 -17.36
CA ASP A 157 -12.56 -2.81 -18.00
C ASP A 157 -13.83 -2.27 -18.66
N LYS A 158 -14.62 -3.12 -19.31
CA LYS A 158 -15.91 -2.74 -19.93
C LYS A 158 -16.95 -2.31 -18.90
N ILE A 159 -16.98 -2.97 -17.73
CA ILE A 159 -17.90 -2.60 -16.64
C ILE A 159 -17.51 -1.26 -16.07
N ILE A 160 -16.22 -1.01 -15.87
CA ILE A 160 -15.68 0.27 -15.40
C ILE A 160 -16.08 1.40 -16.36
N GLU A 161 -15.84 1.22 -17.67
CA GLU A 161 -16.15 2.22 -18.69
C GLU A 161 -17.66 2.56 -18.73
N ASN A 162 -18.52 1.55 -18.72
CA ASN A 162 -19.98 1.74 -18.79
C ASN A 162 -20.55 2.43 -17.56
N LYS A 163 -19.92 2.33 -16.40
CA LYS A 163 -20.46 2.84 -15.13
C LYS A 163 -19.98 4.26 -14.79
N LYS A 164 -18.83 4.67 -15.26
CA LYS A 164 -18.23 5.98 -14.91
C LYS A 164 -19.07 7.18 -15.36
N ASP A 165 -19.99 7.01 -16.29
CA ASP A 165 -20.87 8.08 -16.79
C ASP A 165 -22.17 8.21 -15.97
N SER A 166 -22.38 7.39 -14.94
CA SER A 166 -23.53 7.47 -14.04
C SER A 166 -23.27 8.43 -12.86
N ASP A 167 -24.34 8.79 -12.14
CA ASP A 167 -24.25 9.62 -10.95
C ASP A 167 -23.37 8.98 -9.89
N ALA A 168 -22.36 9.73 -9.44
CA ALA A 168 -21.46 9.28 -8.40
C ALA A 168 -22.14 9.30 -7.02
N LEU A 169 -21.87 8.27 -6.23
CA LEU A 169 -22.23 8.23 -4.81
C LEU A 169 -21.42 9.26 -4.02
N PHE A 170 -20.09 9.32 -4.28
CA PHE A 170 -19.16 10.30 -3.74
C PHE A 170 -18.33 10.89 -4.87
N ASP A 171 -18.03 12.18 -4.77
CA ASP A 171 -17.06 12.87 -5.62
C ASP A 171 -16.49 14.06 -4.84
N PHE A 172 -15.23 13.97 -4.44
CA PHE A 172 -14.55 14.99 -3.66
C PHE A 172 -13.06 14.99 -3.92
N THR A 173 -12.41 16.12 -3.65
CA THR A 173 -10.94 16.24 -3.65
C THR A 173 -10.46 16.33 -2.22
N ALA A 174 -9.53 15.46 -1.84
CA ALA A 174 -8.91 15.46 -0.51
C ALA A 174 -7.83 16.55 -0.41
N ASP A 175 -7.35 16.84 0.82
CA ASP A 175 -6.38 17.90 1.09
C ASP A 175 -5.04 17.72 0.36
N ASP A 176 -4.69 16.50 -0.02
CA ASP A 176 -3.50 16.17 -0.81
C ASP A 176 -3.70 16.36 -2.33
N GLY A 177 -4.84 16.93 -2.75
CA GLY A 177 -5.16 17.21 -4.15
C GLY A 177 -5.65 16.00 -4.94
N ILE A 178 -5.79 14.82 -4.32
CA ILE A 178 -6.28 13.61 -4.98
C ILE A 178 -7.81 13.65 -5.01
N ARG A 179 -8.38 13.51 -6.22
CA ARG A 179 -9.83 13.39 -6.40
C ARG A 179 -10.27 11.95 -6.26
N HIS A 180 -11.32 11.73 -5.49
CA HIS A 180 -11.93 10.45 -5.19
C HIS A 180 -13.35 10.42 -5.70
N THR A 181 -13.68 9.47 -6.58
CA THR A 181 -15.03 9.29 -7.10
C THR A 181 -15.47 7.85 -6.87
N VAL A 182 -16.69 7.65 -6.38
CA VAL A 182 -17.25 6.33 -6.07
C VAL A 182 -18.60 6.17 -6.74
N TRP A 183 -18.81 5.02 -7.37
CA TRP A 183 -20.10 4.61 -7.92
C TRP A 183 -20.55 3.30 -7.29
N LYS A 184 -21.84 3.20 -6.96
CA LYS A 184 -22.43 1.97 -6.43
C LYS A 184 -22.92 1.07 -7.57
N ILE A 185 -22.67 -0.23 -7.45
CA ILE A 185 -23.20 -1.29 -8.31
C ILE A 185 -24.11 -2.16 -7.46
N SER A 186 -25.42 -2.09 -7.72
CA SER A 186 -26.45 -2.83 -6.96
C SER A 186 -27.39 -3.64 -7.83
N ASP A 187 -27.25 -3.56 -9.16
CA ASP A 187 -28.04 -4.37 -10.07
C ASP A 187 -27.62 -5.84 -10.00
N PRO A 188 -28.54 -6.78 -9.65
CA PRO A 188 -28.20 -8.19 -9.45
C PRO A 188 -27.55 -8.83 -10.66
N SER A 189 -28.00 -8.53 -11.87
CA SER A 189 -27.44 -9.11 -13.10
C SER A 189 -26.00 -8.66 -13.34
N THR A 190 -25.69 -7.40 -13.04
CA THR A 190 -24.33 -6.86 -13.11
C THR A 190 -23.44 -7.48 -12.03
N LEU A 191 -23.93 -7.65 -10.80
CA LEU A 191 -23.18 -8.31 -9.73
C LEU A 191 -22.84 -9.75 -10.07
N GLU A 192 -23.79 -10.53 -10.59
CA GLU A 192 -23.55 -11.90 -11.06
C GLU A 192 -22.52 -11.95 -12.21
N LYS A 193 -22.62 -11.02 -13.15
CA LYS A 193 -21.65 -10.92 -14.25
C LYS A 193 -20.24 -10.64 -13.73
N ILE A 194 -20.09 -9.74 -12.76
CA ILE A 194 -18.81 -9.43 -12.14
C ILE A 194 -18.25 -10.68 -11.44
N VAL A 195 -19.04 -11.40 -10.64
CA VAL A 195 -18.59 -12.65 -10.00
C VAL A 195 -18.08 -13.65 -11.03
N LYS A 196 -18.82 -13.87 -12.12
CA LYS A 196 -18.41 -14.79 -13.20
C LYS A 196 -17.10 -14.37 -13.88
N ILE A 197 -16.86 -13.06 -14.05
CA ILE A 197 -15.58 -12.55 -14.57
C ILE A 197 -14.44 -12.95 -13.63
N PHE A 198 -14.63 -12.76 -12.32
CA PHE A 198 -13.61 -13.08 -11.33
C PHE A 198 -13.39 -14.59 -11.16
N ASP A 199 -14.40 -15.43 -11.34
CA ASP A 199 -14.25 -16.89 -11.38
C ASP A 199 -13.29 -17.34 -12.49
N ALA A 200 -13.22 -16.60 -13.61
CA ALA A 200 -12.32 -16.86 -14.70
C ALA A 200 -10.90 -16.27 -14.49
N ILE A 201 -10.71 -15.36 -13.57
CA ILE A 201 -9.39 -14.78 -13.25
C ILE A 201 -8.60 -15.77 -12.37
N PRO A 202 -7.42 -16.25 -12.82
CA PRO A 202 -6.69 -17.31 -12.10
C PRO A 202 -6.11 -16.83 -10.77
N CYS A 203 -5.65 -15.59 -10.70
CA CYS A 203 -5.05 -15.03 -9.48
C CYS A 203 -5.10 -13.49 -9.49
N ALA A 204 -4.95 -12.91 -8.28
CA ALA A 204 -4.65 -11.50 -8.08
C ALA A 204 -3.32 -11.35 -7.32
N TYR A 205 -2.83 -10.12 -7.26
CA TYR A 205 -1.58 -9.80 -6.58
C TYR A 205 -1.85 -8.69 -5.56
N VAL A 206 -1.31 -8.83 -4.36
CA VAL A 206 -1.35 -7.75 -3.37
C VAL A 206 -0.41 -6.65 -3.84
N ALA A 207 -0.94 -5.49 -4.23
CA ALA A 207 -0.16 -4.32 -4.58
C ALA A 207 0.27 -3.56 -3.31
N ASP A 208 -0.66 -3.27 -2.40
CA ASP A 208 -0.40 -2.64 -1.11
C ASP A 208 -1.32 -3.20 -0.02
N GLY A 209 -0.85 -3.22 1.23
CA GLY A 209 -1.62 -3.71 2.37
C GLY A 209 -1.35 -5.17 2.73
N HIS A 210 -0.13 -5.67 2.58
CA HIS A 210 0.27 -7.04 2.97
C HIS A 210 -0.06 -7.35 4.44
N HIS A 211 0.15 -6.40 5.36
CA HIS A 211 -0.23 -6.57 6.78
C HIS A 211 -1.75 -6.67 6.96
N ARG A 212 -2.54 -5.90 6.18
CA ARG A 212 -4.01 -5.97 6.19
C ARG A 212 -4.50 -7.31 5.67
N SER A 213 -3.94 -7.79 4.55
CA SER A 213 -4.29 -9.11 3.99
C SER A 213 -4.02 -10.24 4.99
N ALA A 214 -2.80 -10.29 5.53
CA ALA A 214 -2.39 -11.33 6.49
C ALA A 214 -3.23 -11.30 7.77
N SER A 215 -3.48 -10.11 8.34
CA SER A 215 -4.29 -9.96 9.55
C SER A 215 -5.75 -10.36 9.33
N ASN A 216 -6.32 -10.02 8.17
CA ASN A 216 -7.70 -10.40 7.82
C ASN A 216 -7.84 -11.92 7.64
N ALA A 217 -6.91 -12.58 6.94
CA ALA A 217 -6.89 -14.03 6.81
C ALA A 217 -6.73 -14.72 8.19
N ARG A 218 -5.89 -14.15 9.07
CA ARG A 218 -5.74 -14.63 10.46
C ARG A 218 -7.03 -14.45 11.27
N CYS A 219 -7.77 -13.34 11.10
CA CYS A 219 -9.10 -13.15 11.70
C CYS A 219 -10.10 -14.19 11.21
N ALA A 220 -10.12 -14.48 9.91
CA ALA A 220 -10.99 -15.52 9.35
C ALA A 220 -10.74 -16.88 10.01
N ARG A 221 -9.48 -17.31 10.13
CA ARG A 221 -9.11 -18.55 10.81
C ARG A 221 -9.51 -18.55 12.29
N PHE A 222 -9.31 -17.41 12.98
CA PHE A 222 -9.69 -17.28 14.39
C PHE A 222 -11.19 -17.43 14.61
N PHE A 223 -12.04 -16.73 13.84
CA PHE A 223 -13.48 -16.80 13.98
C PHE A 223 -14.04 -18.15 13.49
N LYS A 224 -13.47 -18.74 12.45
CA LYS A 224 -13.80 -20.10 12.00
C LYS A 224 -13.59 -21.11 13.12
N ALA A 225 -12.46 -21.06 13.81
CA ALA A 225 -12.16 -21.99 14.91
C ALA A 225 -13.11 -21.85 16.11
N GLN A 226 -13.77 -20.70 16.26
CA GLN A 226 -14.72 -20.44 17.34
C GLN A 226 -16.18 -20.65 16.96
N ASN A 227 -16.46 -20.98 15.69
CA ASN A 227 -17.80 -21.19 15.18
C ASN A 227 -18.04 -22.67 14.85
N PRO A 228 -18.65 -23.47 15.76
CA PRO A 228 -18.97 -24.86 15.47
C PRO A 228 -19.94 -25.06 14.30
N GLY A 229 -20.73 -24.04 13.98
CA GLY A 229 -21.67 -24.00 12.86
C GLY A 229 -21.11 -23.41 11.58
N HIS A 230 -19.79 -23.34 11.44
CA HIS A 230 -19.14 -22.75 10.27
C HIS A 230 -19.56 -23.41 8.95
N THR A 231 -20.07 -22.62 8.02
CA THR A 231 -20.57 -23.07 6.71
C THR A 231 -19.63 -22.69 5.56
N GLY A 232 -18.80 -21.65 5.75
CA GLY A 232 -17.96 -21.04 4.74
C GLY A 232 -18.52 -19.71 4.19
N ASP A 233 -19.81 -19.42 4.41
CA ASP A 233 -20.49 -18.24 3.88
C ASP A 233 -20.41 -17.02 4.80
N GLU A 234 -19.91 -17.20 6.02
CA GLU A 234 -19.83 -16.14 7.02
C GLU A 234 -18.94 -15.00 6.56
N ASP A 235 -19.35 -13.76 6.90
CA ASP A 235 -18.68 -12.54 6.43
C ASP A 235 -17.23 -12.41 6.92
N TYR A 236 -16.82 -13.04 8.03
CA TYR A 236 -15.43 -13.08 8.49
C TYR A 236 -14.49 -13.88 7.55
N ASN A 237 -15.00 -14.70 6.63
CA ASN A 237 -14.21 -15.41 5.62
C ASN A 237 -13.80 -14.50 4.45
N TRP A 238 -14.26 -13.27 4.46
CA TRP A 238 -14.10 -12.33 3.38
C TRP A 238 -13.44 -11.05 3.87
N PHE A 239 -12.57 -10.46 3.08
CA PHE A 239 -11.93 -9.19 3.43
C PHE A 239 -12.08 -8.14 2.33
N LEU A 240 -12.24 -6.90 2.77
CA LEU A 240 -12.43 -5.75 1.90
C LEU A 240 -11.20 -5.46 1.06
N SER A 241 -11.38 -5.36 -0.26
CA SER A 241 -10.32 -4.98 -1.18
C SER A 241 -10.82 -4.07 -2.30
N VAL A 242 -9.88 -3.35 -2.91
CA VAL A 242 -10.06 -2.70 -4.20
C VAL A 242 -9.10 -3.35 -5.18
N VAL A 243 -9.60 -3.87 -6.29
CA VAL A 243 -8.80 -4.50 -7.34
C VAL A 243 -8.77 -3.64 -8.59
N PHE A 244 -7.58 -3.43 -9.13
CA PHE A 244 -7.34 -2.62 -10.32
C PHE A 244 -6.71 -3.45 -11.43
N PRO A 245 -6.99 -3.13 -12.71
CA PRO A 245 -6.17 -3.59 -13.82
C PRO A 245 -4.73 -3.07 -13.68
N ALA A 246 -3.74 -3.91 -13.96
CA ALA A 246 -2.32 -3.59 -13.73
C ALA A 246 -1.82 -2.38 -14.51
N GLY A 247 -2.29 -2.21 -15.74
CA GLY A 247 -1.91 -1.08 -16.60
C GLY A 247 -2.42 0.29 -16.13
N GLN A 248 -3.36 0.32 -15.17
CA GLN A 248 -3.82 1.57 -14.55
C GLN A 248 -3.00 1.98 -13.32
N LEU A 249 -2.05 1.15 -12.87
CA LEU A 249 -1.33 1.41 -11.62
C LEU A 249 -0.12 2.31 -11.83
N SER A 250 0.12 3.18 -10.87
CA SER A 250 1.32 4.01 -10.78
C SER A 250 2.18 3.52 -9.61
N ILE A 251 3.39 3.04 -9.92
CA ILE A 251 4.40 2.73 -8.92
C ILE A 251 5.45 3.83 -8.98
N LEU A 252 5.64 4.51 -7.85
CA LEU A 252 6.69 5.51 -7.68
C LEU A 252 7.96 4.84 -7.12
N PRO A 253 9.14 5.45 -7.33
CA PRO A 253 10.37 4.90 -6.79
C PRO A 253 10.34 4.91 -5.25
N TYR A 254 10.98 3.92 -4.65
CA TYR A 254 11.28 3.96 -3.22
C TYR A 254 12.77 4.26 -3.07
N ASN A 255 13.09 5.52 -2.77
CA ASN A 255 14.46 6.01 -2.70
C ASN A 255 15.13 5.62 -1.38
N ARG A 256 16.46 5.65 -1.32
CA ARG A 256 17.27 5.35 -0.14
C ARG A 256 18.14 6.52 0.22
N VAL A 257 18.36 6.72 1.53
CA VAL A 257 19.33 7.67 2.07
C VAL A 257 20.17 6.98 3.13
N VAL A 258 21.47 7.26 3.17
CA VAL A 258 22.42 6.61 4.11
C VAL A 258 23.16 7.68 4.90
N ARG A 259 23.26 7.49 6.22
CA ARG A 259 23.78 8.48 7.19
C ARG A 259 25.25 8.75 7.05
N ASP A 260 26.05 7.74 6.67
CA ASP A 260 27.51 7.83 6.59
C ASP A 260 28.05 6.99 5.42
N LEU A 261 29.31 7.18 5.10
CA LEU A 261 30.01 6.46 4.04
C LEU A 261 30.82 5.26 4.56
N ALA A 262 30.48 4.71 5.73
CA ALA A 262 31.19 3.59 6.37
C ALA A 262 32.70 3.86 6.54
N GLY A 263 33.06 5.07 6.96
CA GLY A 263 34.43 5.50 7.17
C GLY A 263 35.24 5.82 5.90
N ASN A 264 34.62 5.71 4.71
CA ASN A 264 35.28 6.12 3.47
C ASN A 264 35.27 7.65 3.31
N THR A 265 36.35 8.22 2.73
CA THR A 265 36.26 9.56 2.15
C THR A 265 35.41 9.54 0.88
N LYS A 266 35.02 10.71 0.38
CA LYS A 266 34.27 10.84 -0.89
C LYS A 266 35.03 10.16 -2.04
N GLU A 267 36.31 10.39 -2.14
CA GLU A 267 37.17 9.84 -3.20
C GLU A 267 37.28 8.32 -3.11
N GLN A 268 37.47 7.76 -1.91
CA GLN A 268 37.51 6.32 -1.67
C GLN A 268 36.15 5.65 -2.00
N PHE A 269 35.06 6.32 -1.65
CA PHE A 269 33.72 5.83 -1.97
C PHE A 269 33.47 5.80 -3.48
N LEU A 270 33.80 6.89 -4.19
CA LEU A 270 33.66 6.96 -5.66
C LEU A 270 34.58 5.94 -6.37
N GLU A 271 35.82 5.72 -5.88
CA GLU A 271 36.71 4.69 -6.41
C GLU A 271 36.08 3.27 -6.27
N LYS A 272 35.54 2.96 -5.09
CA LYS A 272 34.87 1.66 -4.86
C LYS A 272 33.64 1.49 -5.75
N LEU A 273 32.84 2.55 -5.91
CA LEU A 273 31.66 2.54 -6.81
C LEU A 273 32.07 2.28 -8.26
N GLY A 274 33.15 2.93 -8.75
CA GLY A 274 33.64 2.71 -10.11
C GLY A 274 34.14 1.29 -10.39
N LYS A 275 34.40 0.48 -9.34
CA LYS A 275 34.70 -0.96 -9.47
C LYS A 275 33.42 -1.83 -9.47
N ALA A 276 32.32 -1.34 -8.87
CA ALA A 276 31.07 -2.05 -8.70
C ALA A 276 30.07 -1.79 -9.84
N CYS A 277 30.15 -0.62 -10.48
CA CYS A 277 29.24 -0.19 -11.54
C CYS A 277 29.92 0.86 -12.44
N ARG A 278 29.33 1.13 -13.61
CA ARG A 278 29.75 2.29 -14.41
C ARG A 278 29.23 3.56 -13.75
N LEU A 279 30.16 4.46 -13.42
CA LEU A 279 29.88 5.72 -12.71
C LEU A 279 29.99 6.89 -13.71
N GLU A 280 28.99 7.78 -13.71
CA GLU A 280 28.94 8.99 -14.54
C GLU A 280 28.65 10.20 -13.66
N LYS A 281 29.48 11.25 -13.73
CA LYS A 281 29.25 12.50 -13.01
C LYS A 281 28.30 13.42 -13.79
N GLY A 282 27.45 14.17 -13.09
CA GLY A 282 26.49 15.12 -13.68
C GLY A 282 25.27 14.45 -14.31
N ALA A 283 24.91 13.28 -13.85
CA ALA A 283 23.74 12.55 -14.33
C ALA A 283 22.40 13.22 -13.94
N ALA A 284 21.33 12.82 -14.59
CA ALA A 284 19.98 13.24 -14.25
C ALA A 284 19.59 12.82 -12.82
N LYS A 285 18.78 13.63 -12.14
CA LYS A 285 18.33 13.38 -10.75
C LYS A 285 17.50 12.11 -10.59
N SER A 286 16.86 11.67 -11.65
CA SER A 286 16.11 10.43 -11.71
C SER A 286 16.66 9.55 -12.81
N PRO A 287 16.83 8.25 -12.60
CA PRO A 287 17.26 7.33 -13.65
C PRO A 287 16.18 7.21 -14.76
N ASP A 288 16.62 7.01 -15.98
CA ASP A 288 15.78 6.92 -17.18
C ASP A 288 15.38 5.49 -17.57
N GLY A 289 15.77 4.50 -16.77
CA GLY A 289 15.49 3.10 -17.04
C GLY A 289 15.96 2.16 -15.94
N SER A 290 15.61 0.88 -16.07
CA SER A 290 16.05 -0.18 -15.16
C SER A 290 17.58 -0.38 -15.22
N LYS A 291 18.14 -0.98 -14.16
CA LYS A 291 19.57 -1.22 -13.94
C LYS A 291 20.38 0.07 -13.78
N LYS A 292 19.69 1.18 -13.53
CA LYS A 292 20.26 2.49 -13.27
C LYS A 292 19.77 3.06 -11.96
N VAL A 293 20.66 3.77 -11.28
CA VAL A 293 20.38 4.49 -10.03
C VAL A 293 21.04 5.86 -10.11
N SER A 294 20.33 6.93 -9.75
CA SER A 294 20.94 8.24 -9.60
C SER A 294 21.33 8.47 -8.14
N MET A 295 22.57 8.85 -7.89
CA MET A 295 23.12 9.08 -6.55
C MET A 295 23.42 10.56 -6.34
N TYR A 296 22.95 11.11 -5.21
CA TYR A 296 23.31 12.46 -4.78
C TYR A 296 24.30 12.41 -3.64
N LEU A 297 25.47 12.99 -3.84
CA LEU A 297 26.58 13.00 -2.90
C LEU A 297 27.26 14.35 -2.93
N ASP A 298 27.30 15.06 -1.78
CA ASP A 298 28.03 16.29 -1.57
C ASP A 298 27.78 17.36 -2.67
N GLY A 299 26.53 17.66 -2.94
CA GLY A 299 26.11 18.69 -3.90
C GLY A 299 26.10 18.26 -5.36
N GLU A 300 26.46 17.01 -5.68
CA GLU A 300 26.58 16.51 -7.05
C GLU A 300 25.74 15.26 -7.31
N TRP A 301 25.18 15.16 -8.52
CA TRP A 301 24.49 13.96 -8.99
C TRP A 301 25.41 13.06 -9.81
N TYR A 302 25.34 11.77 -9.55
CA TYR A 302 26.07 10.70 -10.25
C TYR A 302 25.09 9.66 -10.76
N GLY A 303 25.32 9.12 -11.97
CA GLY A 303 24.62 7.96 -12.51
C GLY A 303 25.41 6.68 -12.23
N LEU A 304 24.74 5.68 -11.69
CA LEU A 304 25.24 4.34 -11.50
C LEU A 304 24.55 3.42 -12.49
N THR A 305 25.27 2.75 -13.37
CA THR A 305 24.72 1.74 -14.28
C THR A 305 25.30 0.39 -13.93
N PHE A 306 24.41 -0.58 -13.61
CA PHE A 306 24.79 -1.93 -13.26
C PHE A 306 24.89 -2.80 -14.51
N GLU A 307 26.11 -3.22 -14.84
CA GLU A 307 26.40 -4.10 -15.97
C GLU A 307 26.42 -5.57 -15.50
N ASN A 308 26.53 -6.52 -16.46
CA ASN A 308 26.61 -7.96 -16.18
C ASN A 308 25.44 -8.46 -15.30
N THR A 309 24.23 -8.14 -15.72
CA THR A 309 22.99 -8.51 -15.04
C THR A 309 22.25 -9.64 -15.76
N ASP A 310 22.77 -10.14 -16.85
CA ASP A 310 22.18 -11.24 -17.63
C ASP A 310 22.26 -12.55 -16.82
N GLY A 311 21.17 -13.33 -16.83
CA GLY A 311 21.08 -14.58 -16.09
C GLY A 311 20.76 -14.47 -14.61
N LEU A 312 20.55 -13.25 -14.09
CA LEU A 312 20.02 -13.07 -12.73
C LEU A 312 18.55 -13.50 -12.67
N ASP A 313 18.15 -14.06 -11.53
CA ASP A 313 16.74 -14.34 -11.26
C ASP A 313 15.91 -13.05 -11.11
N ALA A 314 14.58 -13.19 -11.05
CA ALA A 314 13.67 -12.06 -11.04
C ALA A 314 13.90 -11.10 -9.85
N VAL A 315 14.27 -11.61 -8.67
CA VAL A 315 14.53 -10.77 -7.48
C VAL A 315 15.89 -10.10 -7.58
N SER A 316 16.94 -10.86 -7.92
CA SER A 316 18.33 -10.36 -8.00
C SER A 316 18.53 -9.34 -9.13
N SER A 317 17.65 -9.35 -10.15
CA SER A 317 17.65 -8.39 -11.26
C SER A 317 16.99 -7.05 -10.96
N LEU A 318 16.29 -6.92 -9.81
CA LEU A 318 15.69 -5.64 -9.40
C LEU A 318 16.76 -4.59 -9.09
N ASP A 319 16.51 -3.35 -9.45
CA ASP A 319 17.43 -2.24 -9.17
C ASP A 319 17.72 -2.09 -7.67
N VAL A 320 16.73 -2.37 -6.84
CA VAL A 320 16.85 -2.36 -5.38
C VAL A 320 17.77 -3.47 -4.88
N ALA A 321 17.75 -4.65 -5.50
CA ALA A 321 18.63 -5.77 -5.18
C ALA A 321 20.05 -5.49 -5.69
N LEU A 322 20.20 -5.00 -6.92
CA LEU A 322 21.50 -4.61 -7.47
C LEU A 322 22.18 -3.54 -6.64
N LEU A 323 21.46 -2.52 -6.18
CA LEU A 323 21.99 -1.50 -5.27
C LEU A 323 22.40 -2.11 -3.93
N GLN A 324 21.57 -3.01 -3.36
CA GLN A 324 21.86 -3.69 -2.11
C GLN A 324 23.14 -4.52 -2.21
N ASP A 325 23.22 -5.39 -3.22
CA ASP A 325 24.24 -6.42 -3.31
C ASP A 325 25.59 -5.87 -3.79
N ARG A 326 25.58 -4.80 -4.58
CA ARG A 326 26.82 -4.25 -5.19
C ARG A 326 27.32 -2.98 -4.52
N VAL A 327 26.47 -2.27 -3.75
CA VAL A 327 26.82 -0.99 -3.12
C VAL A 327 26.56 -0.98 -1.62
N LEU A 328 25.31 -1.19 -1.20
CA LEU A 328 24.92 -0.99 0.20
C LEU A 328 25.64 -2.00 1.12
N ALA A 329 25.64 -3.28 0.78
CA ALA A 329 26.28 -4.31 1.59
C ALA A 329 27.82 -4.26 1.49
N PRO A 330 28.46 -4.35 0.32
CA PRO A 330 29.92 -4.47 0.23
C PRO A 330 30.67 -3.17 0.46
N ILE A 331 30.09 -2.00 0.16
CA ILE A 331 30.81 -0.71 0.25
C ILE A 331 30.40 0.07 1.50
N LEU A 332 29.10 0.09 1.83
CA LEU A 332 28.56 0.82 2.97
C LEU A 332 28.30 -0.06 4.20
N GLY A 333 28.49 -1.38 4.09
CA GLY A 333 28.35 -2.32 5.20
C GLY A 333 26.90 -2.48 5.71
N ILE A 334 25.90 -2.15 4.87
CA ILE A 334 24.47 -2.30 5.22
C ILE A 334 24.02 -3.70 4.80
N GLY A 335 24.03 -4.64 5.72
CA GLY A 335 23.66 -6.03 5.44
C GLY A 335 22.17 -6.25 5.31
N ASP A 336 21.39 -5.89 6.31
CA ASP A 336 19.92 -5.96 6.28
C ASP A 336 19.30 -4.57 6.42
N PRO A 337 18.77 -4.00 5.34
CA PRO A 337 18.21 -2.65 5.35
C PRO A 337 16.92 -2.53 6.18
N ARG A 338 16.35 -3.63 6.69
CA ARG A 338 15.19 -3.60 7.60
C ARG A 338 15.57 -3.25 9.04
N THR A 339 16.80 -3.51 9.43
CA THR A 339 17.29 -3.41 10.80
C THR A 339 18.46 -2.45 10.98
N ASP A 340 19.15 -2.08 9.89
CA ASP A 340 20.28 -1.12 9.96
C ASP A 340 19.72 0.32 10.08
N GLU A 341 20.05 1.02 11.18
CA GLU A 341 19.59 2.37 11.48
C GLU A 341 20.28 3.45 10.66
N ARG A 342 21.34 3.11 9.91
CA ARG A 342 22.06 4.05 9.05
C ARG A 342 21.38 4.29 7.71
N ILE A 343 20.46 3.40 7.29
CA ILE A 343 19.67 3.57 6.07
C ILE A 343 18.23 3.99 6.42
N ASP A 344 17.68 4.90 5.61
CA ASP A 344 16.27 5.26 5.66
C ASP A 344 15.69 5.32 4.24
N PHE A 345 14.35 5.34 4.13
CA PHE A 345 13.63 5.22 2.88
C PHE A 345 12.75 6.44 2.63
N VAL A 346 12.79 6.95 1.40
CA VAL A 346 12.06 8.14 0.97
C VAL A 346 11.13 7.77 -0.18
N GLY A 347 9.81 7.79 0.07
CA GLY A 347 8.80 7.53 -0.98
C GLY A 347 8.91 8.54 -2.11
N GLY A 348 8.77 8.07 -3.34
CA GLY A 348 8.95 8.85 -4.56
C GLY A 348 8.03 10.05 -4.68
N ILE A 349 6.90 10.07 -3.97
CA ILE A 349 5.97 11.20 -3.90
C ILE A 349 6.64 12.50 -3.38
N LYS A 350 7.72 12.38 -2.58
CA LYS A 350 8.49 13.52 -2.07
C LYS A 350 9.45 14.11 -3.10
N GLY A 351 9.69 13.42 -4.21
CA GLY A 351 10.57 13.84 -5.27
C GLY A 351 12.07 13.84 -4.90
N THR A 352 12.91 14.20 -5.87
CA THR A 352 14.37 14.24 -5.70
C THR A 352 14.84 15.45 -4.89
N ALA A 353 14.06 16.52 -4.81
CA ALA A 353 14.37 17.69 -3.98
C ALA A 353 14.46 17.34 -2.48
N GLU A 354 13.68 16.39 -2.00
CA GLU A 354 13.79 15.91 -0.62
C GLU A 354 15.10 15.16 -0.39
N LEU A 355 15.59 14.42 -1.39
CA LEU A 355 16.90 13.74 -1.31
C LEU A 355 18.04 14.74 -1.18
N GLU A 356 18.04 15.79 -2.02
CA GLU A 356 19.00 16.89 -1.95
C GLU A 356 18.96 17.55 -0.56
N LYS A 357 17.79 17.95 -0.09
CA LYS A 357 17.60 18.56 1.23
C LYS A 357 18.15 17.70 2.38
N LEU A 358 17.91 16.39 2.35
CA LEU A 358 18.37 15.47 3.40
C LEU A 358 19.89 15.34 3.43
N VAL A 359 20.55 15.35 2.28
CA VAL A 359 22.01 15.30 2.18
C VAL A 359 22.64 16.66 2.49
N ASP A 360 22.13 17.75 1.93
CA ASP A 360 22.64 19.11 2.13
C ASP A 360 22.54 19.57 3.59
N SER A 361 21.48 19.13 4.31
CA SER A 361 21.35 19.35 5.75
C SER A 361 22.31 18.51 6.61
N LYS A 362 23.14 17.65 5.99
CA LYS A 362 24.07 16.73 6.65
C LYS A 362 23.39 15.70 7.58
N LYS A 363 22.07 15.52 7.44
CA LYS A 363 21.34 14.45 8.12
C LYS A 363 21.70 13.08 7.55
N PHE A 364 21.99 13.03 6.25
CA PHE A 364 22.49 11.87 5.53
C PHE A 364 23.72 12.26 4.69
N ALA A 365 24.62 11.31 4.45
CA ALA A 365 25.81 11.53 3.64
C ALA A 365 25.55 11.33 2.14
N VAL A 366 24.65 10.41 1.79
CA VAL A 366 24.37 10.05 0.40
C VAL A 366 22.90 9.65 0.23
N ALA A 367 22.35 9.97 -0.94
CA ALA A 367 21.00 9.55 -1.36
C ALA A 367 21.04 8.82 -2.69
N PHE A 368 20.11 7.85 -2.86
CA PHE A 368 19.93 7.07 -4.07
C PHE A 368 18.51 7.23 -4.57
N SER A 369 18.36 7.83 -5.76
CA SER A 369 17.11 7.92 -6.50
C SER A 369 16.98 6.69 -7.39
N MET A 370 15.93 5.90 -7.16
CA MET A 370 15.69 4.62 -7.82
C MET A 370 14.83 4.79 -9.08
N PHE A 371 14.96 3.85 -10.01
CA PHE A 371 13.92 3.65 -11.04
C PHE A 371 12.73 2.89 -10.40
N PRO A 372 11.47 3.23 -10.74
CA PRO A 372 10.31 2.53 -10.19
C PRO A 372 10.30 1.06 -10.60
N THR A 373 10.00 0.18 -9.65
CA THR A 373 9.66 -1.22 -9.97
C THR A 373 8.39 -1.27 -10.83
N THR A 374 8.34 -2.15 -11.82
CA THR A 374 7.17 -2.29 -12.69
C THR A 374 6.17 -3.30 -12.14
N THR A 375 4.90 -3.21 -12.56
CA THR A 375 3.87 -4.21 -12.25
C THR A 375 4.24 -5.60 -12.77
N ASP A 376 4.89 -5.68 -13.95
CA ASP A 376 5.35 -6.96 -14.51
C ASP A 376 6.42 -7.62 -13.65
N GLN A 377 7.39 -6.83 -13.13
CA GLN A 377 8.41 -7.34 -12.19
C GLN A 377 7.76 -7.86 -10.90
N LEU A 378 6.80 -7.12 -10.35
CA LEU A 378 6.06 -7.54 -9.16
C LEU A 378 5.33 -8.86 -9.40
N MET A 379 4.57 -8.96 -10.50
CA MET A 379 3.81 -10.15 -10.83
C MET A 379 4.71 -11.35 -11.11
N ALA A 380 5.81 -11.17 -11.84
CA ALA A 380 6.75 -12.25 -12.10
C ALA A 380 7.37 -12.84 -10.82
N ILE A 381 7.75 -11.97 -9.87
CA ILE A 381 8.29 -12.39 -8.57
C ILE A 381 7.25 -13.12 -7.74
N ALA A 382 6.02 -12.60 -7.68
CA ALA A 382 4.92 -13.23 -6.95
C ALA A 382 4.48 -14.56 -7.61
N ASP A 383 4.53 -14.66 -8.95
CA ASP A 383 4.25 -15.91 -9.70
C ASP A 383 5.30 -16.98 -9.41
N ALA A 384 6.57 -16.58 -9.21
CA ALA A 384 7.65 -17.48 -8.81
C ALA A 384 7.62 -17.88 -7.31
N GLY A 385 6.65 -17.38 -6.53
CA GLY A 385 6.59 -17.59 -5.07
C GLY A 385 7.76 -16.92 -4.32
N GLN A 386 8.41 -15.95 -4.94
CA GLN A 386 9.55 -15.23 -4.37
C GLN A 386 9.10 -13.95 -3.66
N ILE A 387 9.98 -13.38 -2.87
CA ILE A 387 9.74 -12.18 -2.09
C ILE A 387 10.69 -11.09 -2.52
N MET A 388 10.15 -9.90 -2.76
CA MET A 388 10.93 -8.70 -3.05
C MET A 388 11.74 -8.23 -1.84
N PRO A 389 12.88 -7.56 -2.05
CA PRO A 389 13.55 -6.80 -1.00
C PRO A 389 12.57 -5.78 -0.34
N PRO A 390 12.79 -5.41 0.93
CA PRO A 390 11.92 -4.45 1.60
C PRO A 390 11.92 -3.10 0.88
N LYS A 391 10.75 -2.44 0.88
CA LYS A 391 10.61 -1.11 0.29
C LYS A 391 10.98 -1.07 -1.21
N SER A 392 10.47 -2.05 -1.97
CA SER A 392 10.66 -2.14 -3.43
C SER A 392 9.59 -1.40 -4.22
N THR A 393 8.37 -1.26 -3.67
CA THR A 393 7.21 -0.67 -4.35
C THR A 393 6.58 0.44 -3.52
N TRP A 394 6.14 1.51 -4.18
CA TRP A 394 5.36 2.60 -3.59
C TRP A 394 4.21 2.93 -4.51
N PHE A 395 3.03 2.33 -4.26
CA PHE A 395 1.84 2.60 -5.05
C PHE A 395 1.20 3.94 -4.68
N GLU A 396 0.88 4.74 -5.69
CA GLU A 396 0.11 5.98 -5.58
C GLU A 396 -1.00 6.01 -6.64
N PRO A 397 -2.13 6.69 -6.34
CA PRO A 397 -2.51 7.26 -5.04
C PRO A 397 -2.91 6.21 -4.00
N LYS A 398 -2.72 6.53 -2.71
CA LYS A 398 -3.09 5.63 -1.61
C LYS A 398 -4.61 5.51 -1.46
N LEU A 399 -5.11 4.28 -1.28
CA LEU A 399 -6.52 4.02 -0.97
C LEU A 399 -6.91 4.67 0.35
N ARG A 400 -8.12 5.21 0.44
CA ARG A 400 -8.62 5.82 1.69
C ARG A 400 -9.26 4.79 2.60
N SER A 401 -8.98 4.91 3.90
CA SER A 401 -9.74 4.24 4.96
C SER A 401 -11.02 5.01 5.24
N GLY A 402 -12.07 4.31 5.66
CA GLY A 402 -13.34 4.91 6.05
C GLY A 402 -14.35 5.16 4.92
N LEU A 403 -13.97 5.10 3.63
CA LEU A 403 -14.91 5.19 2.52
C LEU A 403 -15.77 3.93 2.35
N PHE A 404 -15.18 2.79 2.66
CA PHE A 404 -15.82 1.49 2.64
C PHE A 404 -15.38 0.73 3.88
N VAL A 405 -16.33 0.12 4.57
CA VAL A 405 -16.06 -0.73 5.72
C VAL A 405 -16.87 -2.01 5.58
N HIS A 406 -16.21 -3.14 5.66
CA HIS A 406 -16.84 -4.45 5.73
C HIS A 406 -16.93 -4.87 7.19
N THR A 407 -18.12 -5.29 7.63
CA THR A 407 -18.40 -5.70 9.02
C THR A 407 -18.79 -7.18 9.05
N PHE A 408 -18.43 -7.91 10.10
CA PHE A 408 -18.68 -9.35 10.24
C PHE A 408 -18.88 -9.80 11.68
#